data_c2bd985520413ec2a2f8f30bb1cfb406
#
_entry.id   c2bd985520413ec2a2f8f30bb1cfb406
#
_cell.length_a   1.000
_cell.length_b   1.000
_cell.length_c   1.000
_cell.angle_alpha   90.00
_cell.angle_beta   90.00
_cell.angle_gamma   90.00
#
_symmetry.space_group_name_H-M   'P 1'
#
loop_
_entity.id
_entity.type
_entity.pdbx_description
1 polymer ?
#
loop_
_entity_poly.entity_id
_entity_poly.type
_entity_poly.pdbx_seq_one_letter_code
_entity_poly.pdbx_strand_id
1 'polypeptide(L)'
;IPLRFTRGCPFRCRYCAGPLLEPEYKESRLRTVKETFSRWYMDGIRDFVFYDDALLFSKETLLHPFLEWAADKGMKARFHTPNALHIANFDRKTLELMMASGQWELRFGVESLFKEKRPLDNKSSRKDLERVTSLLSEAGFDTARVRIYLLAGLPNQSRVEAEEDIKIVRQAGLRPVPNEFSPIPGTPLFKEARKVSPFDLTEPLLQNKSIVPCRWEGMTWQDMQELKELSRM
;
A
#
# COMPACT_ATOMS: atom_id res chain seq x y z
N ILE A 1 -17.98 -0.23 -5.52
CA ILE A 1 -18.46 0.56 -4.38
C ILE A 1 -17.37 0.62 -3.32
N PRO A 2 -17.08 1.82 -2.76
CA PRO A 2 -16.15 1.93 -1.65
C PRO A 2 -16.72 1.32 -0.36
N LEU A 3 -15.90 0.56 0.34
CA LEU A 3 -16.10 0.14 1.72
C LEU A 3 -15.07 0.82 2.60
N ARG A 4 -15.44 1.17 3.80
CA ARG A 4 -14.56 1.80 4.78
C ARG A 4 -14.83 1.27 6.18
N PHE A 5 -13.86 0.59 6.75
CA PHE A 5 -13.93 0.02 8.09
C PHE A 5 -13.39 0.98 9.14
N THR A 6 -12.37 1.78 8.73
CA THR A 6 -11.63 2.64 9.63
C THR A 6 -11.40 4.02 9.01
N ARG A 7 -11.14 5.02 9.83
CA ARG A 7 -10.65 6.35 9.46
C ARG A 7 -9.35 6.64 10.17
N GLY A 8 -8.47 7.36 9.47
CA GLY A 8 -7.14 7.66 9.97
C GLY A 8 -6.22 6.43 10.01
N CYS A 9 -4.98 6.65 10.40
CA CYS A 9 -3.95 5.64 10.46
C CYS A 9 -3.15 5.78 11.75
N PRO A 10 -2.92 4.71 12.53
CA PRO A 10 -2.15 4.78 13.77
C PRO A 10 -0.64 4.92 13.53
N PHE A 11 -0.19 4.69 12.30
CA PHE A 11 1.21 4.79 11.93
C PHE A 11 1.65 6.22 11.64
N ARG A 12 2.92 6.52 11.85
CA ARG A 12 3.53 7.85 11.69
C ARG A 12 4.63 7.82 10.63
N CYS A 13 4.29 7.34 9.42
CA CYS A 13 5.24 7.26 8.32
C CYS A 13 5.73 8.65 7.91
N ARG A 14 7.05 8.81 7.76
CA ARG A 14 7.70 10.12 7.55
C ARG A 14 7.31 10.81 6.24
N TYR A 15 6.81 10.07 5.26
CA TYR A 15 6.38 10.55 3.96
C TYR A 15 4.87 10.80 3.85
N CYS A 16 4.07 10.36 4.83
CA CYS A 16 2.62 10.27 4.70
C CYS A 16 1.89 11.42 5.36
N ALA A 17 0.93 12.02 4.65
CA ALA A 17 0.05 13.06 5.17
C ALA A 17 -1.16 12.51 5.96
N GLY A 18 -1.40 11.19 5.96
CA GLY A 18 -2.56 10.59 6.63
C GLY A 18 -2.78 11.11 8.05
N PRO A 19 -1.74 11.11 8.92
CA PRO A 19 -1.88 11.62 10.29
C PRO A 19 -2.14 13.13 10.40
N LEU A 20 -1.90 13.90 9.35
CA LEU A 20 -2.21 15.34 9.30
C LEU A 20 -3.65 15.58 8.89
N LEU A 21 -4.18 14.75 7.98
CA LEU A 21 -5.53 14.87 7.44
C LEU A 21 -6.58 14.24 8.35
N GLU A 22 -6.26 13.08 8.93
CA GLU A 22 -7.12 12.34 9.86
C GLU A 22 -6.27 11.96 11.10
N PRO A 23 -6.11 12.87 12.07
CA PRO A 23 -5.19 12.66 13.20
C PRO A 23 -5.65 11.59 14.18
N GLU A 24 -6.96 11.28 14.19
CA GLU A 24 -7.57 10.29 15.08
C GLU A 24 -7.89 9.01 14.29
N TYR A 25 -7.45 7.87 14.83
CA TYR A 25 -7.88 6.58 14.34
C TYR A 25 -9.25 6.22 14.90
N LYS A 26 -10.21 5.89 14.03
CA LYS A 26 -11.59 5.55 14.41
C LYS A 26 -12.05 4.31 13.65
N GLU A 27 -12.77 3.43 14.33
CA GLU A 27 -13.38 2.23 13.77
C GLU A 27 -14.88 2.44 13.49
N SER A 28 -15.34 1.91 12.37
CA SER A 28 -16.76 1.79 12.07
C SER A 28 -17.38 0.66 12.92
N ARG A 29 -18.67 0.72 13.13
CA ARG A 29 -19.40 -0.41 13.73
C ARG A 29 -19.50 -1.54 12.70
N LEU A 30 -19.07 -2.74 13.05
CA LEU A 30 -19.11 -3.92 12.18
C LEU A 30 -20.52 -4.16 11.58
N ARG A 31 -21.58 -3.93 12.38
CA ARG A 31 -22.98 -4.01 11.93
C ARG A 31 -23.23 -3.08 10.74
N THR A 32 -22.81 -1.83 10.82
CA THR A 32 -23.02 -0.84 9.74
C THR A 32 -22.29 -1.25 8.45
N VAL A 33 -21.08 -1.80 8.58
CA VAL A 33 -20.31 -2.30 7.42
C VAL A 33 -21.06 -3.47 6.76
N LYS A 34 -21.54 -4.44 7.55
CA LYS A 34 -22.32 -5.60 7.07
C LYS A 34 -23.60 -5.17 6.38
N GLU A 35 -24.35 -4.23 6.95
CA GLU A 35 -25.59 -3.68 6.38
C GLU A 35 -25.31 -2.95 5.05
N THR A 36 -24.26 -2.14 4.99
CA THR A 36 -23.86 -1.43 3.77
C THR A 36 -23.46 -2.40 2.67
N PHE A 37 -22.61 -3.38 2.98
CA PHE A 37 -22.20 -4.42 2.03
C PHE A 37 -23.38 -5.22 1.53
N SER A 38 -24.25 -5.71 2.44
CA SER A 38 -25.45 -6.50 2.09
C SER A 38 -26.34 -5.76 1.10
N ARG A 39 -26.66 -4.49 1.38
CA ARG A 39 -27.50 -3.68 0.51
C ARG A 39 -26.94 -3.64 -0.92
N TRP A 40 -25.70 -3.25 -1.09
CA TRP A 40 -25.09 -3.17 -2.41
C TRP A 40 -24.90 -4.53 -3.08
N TYR A 41 -24.63 -5.56 -2.30
CA TYR A 41 -24.54 -6.93 -2.81
C TYR A 41 -25.89 -7.41 -3.36
N MET A 42 -27.00 -7.14 -2.65
CA MET A 42 -28.36 -7.47 -3.09
C MET A 42 -28.78 -6.67 -4.33
N ASP A 43 -28.28 -5.44 -4.47
CA ASP A 43 -28.47 -4.61 -5.68
C ASP A 43 -27.60 -5.08 -6.89
N GLY A 44 -26.93 -6.24 -6.77
CA GLY A 44 -26.14 -6.85 -7.85
C GLY A 44 -24.69 -6.38 -7.93
N ILE A 45 -24.22 -5.50 -7.06
CA ILE A 45 -22.81 -5.07 -7.03
C ILE A 45 -21.92 -6.22 -6.56
N ARG A 46 -20.77 -6.40 -7.26
CA ARG A 46 -19.80 -7.44 -6.95
C ARG A 46 -18.38 -6.91 -6.76
N ASP A 47 -18.12 -5.65 -7.07
CA ASP A 47 -16.80 -5.00 -6.91
C ASP A 47 -16.83 -4.04 -5.73
N PHE A 48 -16.02 -4.32 -4.72
CA PHE A 48 -15.87 -3.53 -3.50
C PHE A 48 -14.42 -3.12 -3.28
N VAL A 49 -14.23 -1.88 -2.89
CA VAL A 49 -12.90 -1.26 -2.78
C VAL A 49 -12.69 -0.77 -1.35
N PHE A 50 -11.68 -1.28 -0.68
CA PHE A 50 -11.30 -0.79 0.65
C PHE A 50 -10.44 0.45 0.55
N TYR A 51 -10.95 1.56 1.08
CA TYR A 51 -10.23 2.85 1.15
C TYR A 51 -9.65 3.14 2.54
N ASP A 52 -9.48 2.13 3.34
CA ASP A 52 -8.87 2.23 4.66
C ASP A 52 -7.37 2.50 4.54
N ASP A 53 -6.84 3.42 5.35
CA ASP A 53 -5.41 3.71 5.40
C ASP A 53 -4.63 2.64 6.19
N ALA A 54 -5.32 1.87 7.04
CA ALA A 54 -4.72 0.83 7.88
C ALA A 54 -5.67 -0.37 8.09
N LEU A 55 -6.22 -0.94 7.01
CA LEU A 55 -7.23 -2.01 7.04
C LEU A 55 -6.85 -3.18 7.96
N LEU A 56 -5.59 -3.59 7.96
CA LEU A 56 -5.12 -4.73 8.74
C LEU A 56 -4.80 -4.40 10.21
N PHE A 57 -4.93 -3.15 10.65
CA PHE A 57 -4.67 -2.80 12.04
C PHE A 57 -5.73 -3.35 12.98
N SER A 58 -7.01 -3.25 12.58
CA SER A 58 -8.15 -3.80 13.32
C SER A 58 -8.73 -5.05 12.66
N LYS A 59 -7.86 -5.91 12.09
CA LYS A 59 -8.32 -7.08 11.34
C LYS A 59 -9.12 -8.06 12.21
N GLU A 60 -8.71 -8.28 13.46
CA GLU A 60 -9.36 -9.22 14.38
C GLU A 60 -10.77 -8.78 14.79
N THR A 61 -10.99 -7.47 14.94
CA THR A 61 -12.25 -6.90 15.41
C THR A 61 -13.23 -6.54 14.30
N LEU A 62 -12.71 -6.26 13.09
CA LEU A 62 -13.54 -5.80 11.97
C LEU A 62 -13.41 -6.68 10.73
N LEU A 63 -12.21 -6.83 10.17
CA LEU A 63 -12.05 -7.49 8.87
C LEU A 63 -12.34 -8.99 8.94
N HIS A 64 -11.75 -9.72 9.90
CA HIS A 64 -11.98 -11.16 10.05
C HIS A 64 -13.46 -11.49 10.29
N PRO A 65 -14.16 -10.86 11.28
CA PRO A 65 -15.59 -11.12 11.50
C PRO A 65 -16.49 -10.71 10.33
N PHE A 66 -16.05 -9.77 9.51
CA PHE A 66 -16.76 -9.43 8.27
C PHE A 66 -16.57 -10.52 7.21
N LEU A 67 -15.33 -10.97 6.97
CA LEU A 67 -15.03 -11.98 5.96
C LEU A 67 -15.63 -13.34 6.30
N GLU A 68 -15.55 -13.77 7.58
CA GLU A 68 -16.21 -14.97 8.10
C GLU A 68 -17.72 -14.91 7.82
N TRP A 69 -18.36 -13.81 8.21
CA TRP A 69 -19.78 -13.62 7.98
C TRP A 69 -20.15 -13.61 6.49
N ALA A 70 -19.35 -12.97 5.63
CA ALA A 70 -19.62 -12.93 4.18
C ALA A 70 -19.49 -14.32 3.55
N ALA A 71 -18.47 -15.10 3.97
CA ALA A 71 -18.26 -16.47 3.54
C ALA A 71 -19.41 -17.39 3.99
N ASP A 72 -19.85 -17.31 5.25
CA ASP A 72 -20.96 -18.09 5.82
C ASP A 72 -22.28 -17.83 5.08
N LYS A 73 -22.49 -16.59 4.61
CA LYS A 73 -23.66 -16.21 3.81
C LYS A 73 -23.52 -16.55 2.32
N GLY A 74 -22.39 -17.11 1.89
CA GLY A 74 -22.10 -17.34 0.48
C GLY A 74 -21.98 -16.07 -0.37
N MET A 75 -21.77 -14.91 0.26
CA MET A 75 -21.69 -13.61 -0.39
C MET A 75 -20.30 -13.35 -0.96
N LYS A 76 -19.93 -14.04 -2.04
CA LYS A 76 -18.64 -13.87 -2.71
C LYS A 76 -18.60 -12.64 -3.59
N ALA A 77 -17.54 -11.83 -3.46
CA ALA A 77 -17.36 -10.60 -4.21
C ALA A 77 -15.90 -10.48 -4.74
N ARG A 78 -15.63 -9.43 -5.50
CA ARG A 78 -14.28 -9.00 -5.89
C ARG A 78 -13.90 -7.84 -5.00
N PHE A 79 -12.77 -7.98 -4.31
CA PHE A 79 -12.28 -6.99 -3.36
C PHE A 79 -10.95 -6.40 -3.82
N HIS A 80 -10.81 -5.09 -3.66
CA HIS A 80 -9.66 -4.32 -4.10
C HIS A 80 -9.10 -3.49 -2.96
N THR A 81 -7.77 -3.40 -2.87
CA THR A 81 -7.06 -2.68 -1.79
C THR A 81 -6.12 -1.61 -2.35
N PRO A 82 -6.64 -0.54 -2.99
CA PRO A 82 -5.81 0.46 -3.67
C PRO A 82 -4.87 1.24 -2.73
N ASN A 83 -5.26 1.43 -1.46
CA ASN A 83 -4.46 2.14 -0.46
C ASN A 83 -3.31 1.31 0.11
N ALA A 84 -3.13 0.10 -0.39
CA ALA A 84 -2.17 -0.89 0.06
C ALA A 84 -2.38 -1.40 1.51
N LEU A 85 -2.11 -2.66 1.68
CA LEU A 85 -2.09 -3.34 2.96
C LEU A 85 -0.72 -3.21 3.62
N HIS A 86 -0.69 -3.15 4.93
CA HIS A 86 0.55 -3.22 5.68
C HIS A 86 1.07 -4.67 5.69
N ILE A 87 2.14 -4.93 4.97
CA ILE A 87 2.66 -6.28 4.75
C ILE A 87 3.06 -7.00 6.05
N ALA A 88 3.57 -6.25 7.06
CA ALA A 88 3.92 -6.82 8.36
C ALA A 88 2.71 -7.41 9.11
N ASN A 89 1.51 -6.84 8.91
CA ASN A 89 0.28 -7.26 9.58
C ASN A 89 -0.49 -8.36 8.82
N PHE A 90 -0.03 -8.75 7.64
CA PHE A 90 -0.67 -9.78 6.84
C PHE A 90 -0.24 -11.17 7.32
N ASP A 91 -1.20 -12.07 7.55
CA ASP A 91 -0.96 -13.42 8.06
C ASP A 91 -1.80 -14.48 7.35
N ARG A 92 -1.57 -15.75 7.69
CA ARG A 92 -2.24 -16.91 7.12
C ARG A 92 -3.75 -16.84 7.31
N LYS A 93 -4.24 -16.53 8.52
CA LYS A 93 -5.67 -16.43 8.79
C LYS A 93 -6.33 -15.39 7.92
N THR A 94 -5.70 -14.22 7.76
CA THR A 94 -6.21 -13.15 6.89
C THR A 94 -6.32 -13.64 5.45
N LEU A 95 -5.29 -14.31 4.92
CA LEU A 95 -5.29 -14.83 3.55
C LEU A 95 -6.40 -15.88 3.34
N GLU A 96 -6.55 -16.83 4.25
CA GLU A 96 -7.57 -17.89 4.18
C GLU A 96 -8.99 -17.31 4.17
N LEU A 97 -9.28 -16.35 5.05
CA LEU A 97 -10.57 -15.65 5.08
C LEU A 97 -10.84 -14.83 3.82
N MET A 98 -9.82 -14.16 3.29
CA MET A 98 -9.92 -13.44 2.01
C MET A 98 -10.28 -14.42 0.89
N MET A 99 -9.57 -15.53 0.77
CA MET A 99 -9.83 -16.55 -0.27
C MET A 99 -11.25 -17.14 -0.13
N ALA A 100 -11.71 -17.40 1.08
CA ALA A 100 -13.05 -17.92 1.34
C ALA A 100 -14.16 -16.93 0.96
N SER A 101 -13.94 -15.62 1.13
CA SER A 101 -14.93 -14.57 0.88
C SER A 101 -15.07 -14.14 -0.59
N GLY A 102 -14.10 -14.50 -1.46
CA GLY A 102 -14.17 -14.14 -2.88
C GLY A 102 -12.83 -13.95 -3.57
N GLN A 103 -12.81 -13.06 -4.55
CA GLN A 103 -11.59 -12.75 -5.31
C GLN A 103 -10.96 -11.46 -4.80
N TRP A 104 -9.65 -11.47 -4.62
CA TRP A 104 -8.91 -10.31 -4.10
C TRP A 104 -7.82 -9.85 -5.07
N GLU A 105 -7.71 -8.53 -5.23
CA GLU A 105 -6.52 -7.86 -5.71
C GLU A 105 -5.77 -7.29 -4.52
N LEU A 106 -4.62 -7.85 -4.21
CA LEU A 106 -3.82 -7.44 -3.06
C LEU A 106 -2.75 -6.44 -3.49
N ARG A 107 -2.64 -5.35 -2.75
CA ARG A 107 -1.58 -4.35 -2.91
C ARG A 107 -0.94 -4.13 -1.56
N PHE A 108 0.38 -4.29 -1.50
CA PHE A 108 1.15 -4.11 -0.27
C PHE A 108 2.06 -2.89 -0.39
N GLY A 109 2.10 -2.07 0.64
CA GLY A 109 3.06 -0.96 0.77
C GLY A 109 4.35 -1.47 1.42
N VAL A 110 5.42 -1.44 0.65
CA VAL A 110 6.76 -1.80 1.12
C VAL A 110 7.67 -0.56 1.11
N GLU A 111 7.44 0.34 0.19
CA GLU A 111 8.14 1.61 -0.02
C GLU A 111 9.61 1.42 -0.45
N SER A 112 10.46 0.79 0.37
CA SER A 112 11.83 0.40 0.05
C SER A 112 12.25 -0.78 0.91
N LEU A 113 13.10 -1.64 0.39
CA LEU A 113 13.69 -2.79 1.09
C LEU A 113 15.03 -2.44 1.79
N PHE A 114 15.53 -1.20 1.61
CA PHE A 114 16.77 -0.68 2.22
C PHE A 114 16.49 0.29 3.37
N LYS A 115 15.59 -0.12 4.30
CA LYS A 115 15.11 0.75 5.38
C LYS A 115 16.14 1.04 6.47
N GLU A 116 17.14 0.19 6.63
CA GLU A 116 18.30 0.45 7.50
C GLU A 116 19.03 1.72 7.10
N LYS A 117 19.03 2.06 5.80
CA LYS A 117 19.62 3.31 5.30
C LYS A 117 18.65 4.50 5.41
N ARG A 118 17.35 4.24 5.40
CA ARG A 118 16.27 5.27 5.39
C ARG A 118 15.10 4.83 6.26
N PRO A 119 15.05 5.21 7.53
CA PRO A 119 13.93 4.87 8.41
C PRO A 119 12.67 5.64 7.99
N LEU A 120 11.89 5.07 7.07
CA LEU A 120 10.65 5.65 6.52
C LEU A 120 9.46 5.37 7.43
N ASP A 121 9.41 4.16 7.94
CA ASP A 121 8.31 3.62 8.75
C ASP A 121 8.76 2.32 9.45
N ASN A 122 7.86 1.76 10.25
CA ASN A 122 8.05 0.47 10.91
C ASN A 122 7.08 -0.60 10.38
N LYS A 123 6.52 -0.42 9.16
CA LYS A 123 5.43 -1.25 8.64
C LYS A 123 5.87 -2.43 7.80
N SER A 124 7.10 -2.44 7.31
CA SER A 124 7.56 -3.48 6.39
C SER A 124 9.06 -3.70 6.47
N SER A 125 9.46 -4.91 6.17
CA SER A 125 10.85 -5.33 6.04
C SER A 125 11.01 -6.33 4.89
N ARG A 126 12.26 -6.63 4.50
CA ARG A 126 12.54 -7.69 3.53
C ARG A 126 12.02 -9.05 4.02
N LYS A 127 12.15 -9.34 5.31
CA LYS A 127 11.62 -10.57 5.93
C LYS A 127 10.10 -10.67 5.81
N ASP A 128 9.38 -9.54 5.89
CA ASP A 128 7.92 -9.53 5.70
C ASP A 128 7.55 -9.85 4.25
N LEU A 129 8.30 -9.33 3.27
CA LEU A 129 8.10 -9.67 1.86
C LEU A 129 8.31 -11.17 1.63
N GLU A 130 9.42 -11.75 2.12
CA GLU A 130 9.73 -13.16 2.02
C GLU A 130 8.63 -14.04 2.67
N ARG A 131 8.22 -13.69 3.89
CA ARG A 131 7.15 -14.37 4.63
C ARG A 131 5.82 -14.34 3.87
N VAL A 132 5.41 -13.19 3.37
CA VAL A 132 4.14 -13.06 2.64
C VAL A 132 4.21 -13.80 1.29
N THR A 133 5.34 -13.76 0.60
CA THR A 133 5.55 -14.53 -0.63
C THR A 133 5.37 -16.03 -0.39
N SER A 134 5.97 -16.57 0.68
CA SER A 134 5.80 -17.98 1.06
C SER A 134 4.34 -18.31 1.38
N LEU A 135 3.66 -17.45 2.16
CA LEU A 135 2.24 -17.64 2.47
C LEU A 135 1.36 -17.72 1.22
N LEU A 136 1.57 -16.80 0.27
CA LEU A 136 0.80 -16.76 -0.98
C LEU A 136 1.04 -18.01 -1.82
N SER A 137 2.30 -18.45 -1.93
CA SER A 137 2.69 -19.64 -2.68
C SER A 137 2.11 -20.92 -2.06
N GLU A 138 2.25 -21.09 -0.74
CA GLU A 138 1.72 -22.24 -0.01
C GLU A 138 0.20 -22.36 -0.09
N ALA A 139 -0.51 -21.22 -0.11
CA ALA A 139 -1.96 -21.17 -0.24
C ALA A 139 -2.44 -21.32 -1.70
N GLY A 140 -1.55 -21.35 -2.68
CA GLY A 140 -1.91 -21.35 -4.10
C GLY A 140 -2.62 -20.08 -4.56
N PHE A 141 -2.32 -18.92 -3.92
CA PHE A 141 -2.91 -17.65 -4.31
C PHE A 141 -2.31 -17.19 -5.64
N ASP A 142 -3.16 -16.68 -6.53
CA ASP A 142 -2.74 -16.13 -7.84
C ASP A 142 -1.90 -14.84 -7.65
N THR A 143 -0.58 -14.99 -7.72
CA THR A 143 0.37 -13.87 -7.54
C THR A 143 0.28 -12.79 -8.62
N ALA A 144 -0.34 -13.08 -9.78
CA ALA A 144 -0.62 -12.06 -10.80
C ALA A 144 -1.56 -10.95 -10.28
N ARG A 145 -2.31 -11.24 -9.22
CA ARG A 145 -3.20 -10.29 -8.51
C ARG A 145 -2.52 -9.56 -7.36
N VAL A 146 -1.22 -9.75 -7.18
CA VAL A 146 -0.47 -9.11 -6.08
C VAL A 146 0.45 -8.03 -6.63
N ARG A 147 0.37 -6.83 -6.05
CA ARG A 147 1.22 -5.69 -6.39
C ARG A 147 1.95 -5.19 -5.15
N ILE A 148 3.21 -4.86 -5.32
CA ILE A 148 4.07 -4.30 -4.26
C ILE A 148 4.37 -2.85 -4.63
N TYR A 149 3.88 -1.91 -3.83
CA TYR A 149 4.18 -0.50 -4.00
C TYR A 149 5.56 -0.18 -3.44
N LEU A 150 6.36 0.44 -4.28
CA LEU A 150 7.69 0.94 -3.98
C LEU A 150 7.73 2.46 -4.20
N LEU A 151 8.55 3.16 -3.44
CA LEU A 151 8.83 4.57 -3.65
C LEU A 151 10.20 4.72 -4.32
N ALA A 152 10.26 5.52 -5.36
CA ALA A 152 11.50 5.90 -6.02
C ALA A 152 11.69 7.42 -5.94
N GLY A 153 12.93 7.88 -5.80
CA GLY A 153 13.27 9.28 -5.53
C GLY A 153 13.16 9.66 -4.06
N LEU A 154 13.32 8.70 -3.15
CA LEU A 154 13.43 8.96 -1.71
C LEU A 154 14.75 9.67 -1.37
N PRO A 155 14.82 10.44 -0.27
CA PRO A 155 16.06 11.05 0.19
C PRO A 155 17.23 10.06 0.22
N ASN A 156 18.35 10.44 -0.39
CA ASN A 156 19.56 9.62 -0.49
C ASN A 156 19.36 8.23 -1.13
N GLN A 157 18.34 8.05 -1.93
CA GLN A 157 18.12 6.84 -2.71
C GLN A 157 18.81 6.99 -4.07
N SER A 158 19.74 6.09 -4.37
CA SER A 158 20.31 5.98 -5.70
C SER A 158 19.36 5.24 -6.66
N ARG A 159 19.54 5.46 -7.96
CA ARG A 159 18.85 4.68 -9.01
C ARG A 159 19.08 3.18 -8.83
N VAL A 160 20.32 2.78 -8.52
CA VAL A 160 20.70 1.36 -8.34
C VAL A 160 19.89 0.71 -7.20
N GLU A 161 19.70 1.42 -6.09
CA GLU A 161 18.85 0.92 -4.99
C GLU A 161 17.39 0.76 -5.40
N ALA A 162 16.84 1.71 -6.16
CA ALA A 162 15.45 1.61 -6.67
C ALA A 162 15.28 0.46 -7.68
N GLU A 163 16.28 0.22 -8.54
CA GLU A 163 16.32 -0.96 -9.42
C GLU A 163 16.37 -2.26 -8.64
N GLU A 164 17.18 -2.31 -7.60
CA GLU A 164 17.32 -3.51 -6.78
C GLU A 164 16.03 -3.83 -6.01
N ASP A 165 15.33 -2.82 -5.47
CA ASP A 165 13.98 -2.99 -4.90
C ASP A 165 13.04 -3.66 -5.91
N ILE A 166 13.03 -3.22 -7.17
CA ILE A 166 12.21 -3.79 -8.24
C ILE A 166 12.61 -5.24 -8.54
N LYS A 167 13.92 -5.51 -8.67
CA LYS A 167 14.45 -6.85 -8.97
C LYS A 167 14.10 -7.86 -7.87
N ILE A 168 14.26 -7.48 -6.61
CA ILE A 168 13.92 -8.35 -5.46
C ILE A 168 12.45 -8.72 -5.49
N VAL A 169 11.55 -7.77 -5.70
CA VAL A 169 10.10 -8.03 -5.77
C VAL A 169 9.77 -8.95 -6.95
N ARG A 170 10.40 -8.76 -8.11
CA ARG A 170 10.21 -9.64 -9.28
C ARG A 170 10.73 -11.05 -9.05
N GLN A 171 11.91 -11.19 -8.43
CA GLN A 171 12.48 -12.49 -8.08
C GLN A 171 11.59 -13.26 -7.09
N ALA A 172 10.83 -12.55 -6.26
CA ALA A 172 9.80 -13.12 -5.41
C ALA A 172 8.52 -13.55 -6.18
N GLY A 173 8.46 -13.39 -7.51
CA GLY A 173 7.28 -13.72 -8.32
C GLY A 173 6.12 -12.74 -8.16
N LEU A 174 6.37 -11.55 -7.62
CA LEU A 174 5.37 -10.50 -7.39
C LEU A 174 5.57 -9.33 -8.37
N ARG A 175 4.52 -8.52 -8.52
CA ARG A 175 4.55 -7.36 -9.43
C ARG A 175 4.94 -6.08 -8.70
N PRO A 176 6.13 -5.50 -8.94
CA PRO A 176 6.49 -4.20 -8.40
C PRO A 176 5.73 -3.06 -9.09
N VAL A 177 5.39 -2.03 -8.32
CA VAL A 177 4.78 -0.79 -8.82
C VAL A 177 5.55 0.39 -8.23
N PRO A 178 6.59 0.88 -8.92
CA PRO A 178 7.35 2.04 -8.49
C PRO A 178 6.51 3.30 -8.66
N ASN A 179 6.41 4.07 -7.58
CA ASN A 179 5.78 5.38 -7.53
C ASN A 179 6.83 6.43 -7.21
N GLU A 180 6.75 7.58 -7.88
CA GLU A 180 7.60 8.72 -7.57
C GLU A 180 7.29 9.25 -6.17
N PHE A 181 8.34 9.47 -5.39
CA PHE A 181 8.20 10.18 -4.14
C PHE A 181 7.84 11.65 -4.42
N SER A 182 6.70 12.09 -3.88
CA SER A 182 6.29 13.49 -3.87
C SER A 182 6.32 13.98 -2.43
N PRO A 183 7.16 14.96 -2.09
CA PRO A 183 7.23 15.49 -0.74
C PRO A 183 5.96 16.26 -0.41
N ILE A 184 5.24 15.83 0.61
CA ILE A 184 3.95 16.43 1.00
C ILE A 184 4.18 17.45 2.13
N PRO A 185 3.69 18.70 2.01
CA PRO A 185 3.79 19.71 3.05
C PRO A 185 3.35 19.21 4.42
N GLY A 186 4.09 19.58 5.47
CA GLY A 186 3.81 19.15 6.85
C GLY A 186 4.43 17.83 7.25
N THR A 187 4.86 16.99 6.31
CA THR A 187 5.52 15.71 6.65
C THR A 187 7.00 15.90 7.01
N PRO A 188 7.59 14.98 7.81
CA PRO A 188 9.02 15.04 8.11
C PRO A 188 9.92 15.05 6.86
N LEU A 189 9.64 14.20 5.86
CA LEU A 189 10.44 14.16 4.63
C LEU A 189 10.30 15.41 3.76
N PHE A 190 9.20 16.16 3.86
CA PHE A 190 9.08 17.45 3.19
C PHE A 190 10.15 18.44 3.63
N LYS A 191 10.46 18.48 4.95
CA LYS A 191 11.49 19.36 5.49
C LYS A 191 12.88 19.02 4.95
N GLU A 192 13.16 17.73 4.74
CA GLU A 192 14.43 17.26 4.16
C GLU A 192 14.48 17.60 2.67
N ALA A 193 13.40 17.31 1.94
CA ALA A 193 13.27 17.60 0.53
C ALA A 193 13.50 19.09 0.20
N ARG A 194 12.94 20.01 1.00
CA ARG A 194 13.13 21.45 0.81
C ARG A 194 14.59 21.92 0.88
N LYS A 195 15.45 21.21 1.59
CA LYS A 195 16.86 21.61 1.73
C LYS A 195 17.70 21.33 0.50
N VAL A 196 17.29 20.38 -0.31
CA VAL A 196 18.09 19.84 -1.42
C VAL A 196 17.39 19.94 -2.78
N SER A 197 16.09 20.16 -2.80
CA SER A 197 15.34 20.35 -4.04
C SER A 197 15.73 21.65 -4.74
N PRO A 198 15.96 21.63 -6.07
CA PRO A 198 16.15 22.84 -6.85
C PRO A 198 14.85 23.63 -7.08
N PHE A 199 13.70 23.07 -6.67
CA PHE A 199 12.37 23.68 -6.85
C PHE A 199 11.83 24.23 -5.54
N ASP A 200 10.96 25.22 -5.62
CA ASP A 200 10.15 25.65 -4.48
C ASP A 200 9.03 24.65 -4.22
N LEU A 201 9.25 23.71 -3.30
CA LEU A 201 8.28 22.68 -2.97
C LEU A 201 7.03 23.19 -2.25
N THR A 202 6.91 24.50 -1.98
CA THR A 202 5.65 25.09 -1.49
C THR A 202 4.67 25.36 -2.63
N GLU A 203 5.14 25.32 -3.90
CA GLU A 203 4.30 25.45 -5.08
C GLU A 203 3.43 24.19 -5.26
N PRO A 204 2.08 24.30 -5.22
CA PRO A 204 1.18 23.14 -5.30
C PRO A 204 1.33 22.32 -6.58
N LEU A 205 1.73 22.92 -7.70
CA LEU A 205 1.93 22.23 -8.97
C LEU A 205 3.06 21.18 -8.91
N LEU A 206 4.02 21.35 -7.98
CA LEU A 206 5.11 20.39 -7.75
C LEU A 206 4.68 19.17 -6.93
N GLN A 207 3.46 19.12 -6.43
CA GLN A 207 2.87 17.93 -5.83
C GLN A 207 2.39 16.91 -6.89
N ASN A 208 2.69 17.18 -8.14
CA ASN A 208 2.37 16.32 -9.28
C ASN A 208 3.45 15.25 -9.49
N LYS A 209 3.03 14.01 -9.69
CA LYS A 209 3.90 12.85 -9.99
C LYS A 209 4.60 12.92 -11.35
N SER A 210 4.25 13.86 -12.21
CA SER A 210 4.88 14.04 -13.53
C SER A 210 6.23 14.75 -13.45
N ILE A 211 6.55 15.37 -12.33
CA ILE A 211 7.80 16.09 -12.10
C ILE A 211 8.48 15.42 -10.91
N VAL A 212 9.69 14.93 -11.08
CA VAL A 212 10.50 14.43 -9.96
C VAL A 212 11.08 15.64 -9.22
N PRO A 213 10.42 16.17 -8.16
CA PRO A 213 10.83 17.42 -7.52
C PRO A 213 12.09 17.24 -6.67
N CYS A 214 12.43 16.00 -6.35
CA CYS A 214 13.59 15.65 -5.53
C CYS A 214 14.62 14.93 -6.38
N ARG A 215 15.72 15.59 -6.67
CA ARG A 215 16.85 15.05 -7.45
C ARG A 215 17.95 14.58 -6.51
N TRP A 216 17.62 13.55 -5.73
CA TRP A 216 18.59 12.92 -4.86
C TRP A 216 19.54 12.06 -5.66
N GLU A 217 20.83 12.04 -5.30
CA GLU A 217 21.84 11.20 -5.95
C GLU A 217 21.84 11.30 -7.50
N GLY A 218 21.45 12.46 -8.04
CA GLY A 218 21.39 12.69 -9.47
C GLY A 218 20.23 12.00 -10.21
N MET A 219 19.26 11.39 -9.51
CA MET A 219 18.10 10.75 -10.14
C MET A 219 17.33 11.74 -10.99
N THR A 220 17.06 11.36 -12.25
CA THR A 220 16.39 12.17 -13.27
C THR A 220 14.97 11.65 -13.55
N TRP A 221 14.21 12.45 -14.30
CA TRP A 221 12.91 11.99 -14.79
C TRP A 221 13.04 10.76 -15.72
N GLN A 222 14.09 10.71 -16.53
CA GLN A 222 14.35 9.55 -17.42
C GLN A 222 14.60 8.28 -16.59
N ASP A 223 15.36 8.35 -15.50
CA ASP A 223 15.58 7.22 -14.61
C ASP A 223 14.25 6.67 -14.07
N MET A 224 13.30 7.55 -13.74
CA MET A 224 11.97 7.12 -13.30
C MET A 224 11.19 6.40 -14.40
N GLN A 225 11.29 6.82 -15.67
CA GLN A 225 10.63 6.10 -16.78
C GLN A 225 11.25 4.72 -16.96
N GLU A 226 12.57 4.62 -16.93
CA GLU A 226 13.29 3.36 -17.05
C GLU A 226 12.96 2.40 -15.89
N LEU A 227 12.84 2.89 -14.65
CA LEU A 227 12.39 2.09 -13.51
C LEU A 227 10.95 1.57 -13.69
N LYS A 228 10.06 2.39 -14.25
CA LYS A 228 8.68 1.95 -14.58
C LYS A 228 8.66 0.91 -15.70
N GLU A 229 9.51 1.05 -16.72
CA GLU A 229 9.65 0.05 -17.78
C GLU A 229 10.19 -1.27 -17.21
N LEU A 230 11.25 -1.21 -16.40
CA LEU A 230 11.82 -2.38 -15.71
C LEU A 230 10.76 -3.12 -14.87
N SER A 231 9.83 -2.40 -14.26
CA SER A 231 8.77 -3.00 -13.44
C SER A 231 7.70 -3.74 -14.24
N ARG A 232 7.61 -3.51 -15.56
CA ARG A 232 6.61 -4.12 -16.45
C ARG A 232 7.13 -5.34 -17.20
N MET A 233 8.45 -5.44 -17.37
CA MET A 233 9.12 -6.58 -18.00
C MET A 233 8.97 -7.85 -17.16
#